data_87e53fb2d014d389f6f9875b1f23c183
#
_entry.id   87e53fb2d014d389f6f9875b1f23c183
#
_cell.length_a   1.000
_cell.length_b   1.000
_cell.length_c   1.000
_cell.angle_alpha   90.00
_cell.angle_beta   90.00
_cell.angle_gamma   90.00
#
_symmetry.space_group_name_H-M   'P 1'
#
loop_
_entity.id
_entity.type
_entity.pdbx_description
1 polymer ?
#
loop_
_entity_poly.entity_id
_entity_poly.type
_entity_poly.pdbx_seq_one_letter_code
_entity_poly.pdbx_strand_id
1 'polypeptide(L)'
;MKKLFLLLQLVMLVVFASCSSEDPDPIPQPGTEVENTIFVYMPWSGVTNGGVVRNNLNNFFNANLDDIKQAVEQQGGLGNKQLIVFISDSLSKGYLYKIKYKNRRCINDTLAVYNNTLSGLRLNTTGWITSILKRVKQEAPAKNYSLIVGCHGMGWIPGKQSTRLTR
;
A
#
# COMPACT_ATOMS: atom_id res chain seq x y z
N MET A 1 -19.07 37.08 43.39
CA MET A 1 -17.77 36.39 43.31
C MET A 1 -17.89 34.85 43.29
N LYS A 2 -18.68 34.22 44.18
CA LYS A 2 -18.82 32.74 44.21
C LYS A 2 -19.40 32.13 42.94
N LYS A 3 -20.39 32.79 42.27
CA LYS A 3 -20.99 32.28 41.04
C LYS A 3 -20.05 32.34 39.82
N LEU A 4 -19.17 33.35 39.78
CA LEU A 4 -18.17 33.50 38.71
C LEU A 4 -17.09 32.42 38.82
N PHE A 5 -16.70 32.03 40.07
CA PHE A 5 -15.73 31.00 40.31
C PHE A 5 -16.24 29.60 39.94
N LEU A 6 -17.53 29.33 40.15
CA LEU A 6 -18.20 28.08 39.75
C LEU A 6 -18.31 27.95 38.25
N LEU A 7 -18.56 29.06 37.54
CA LEU A 7 -18.61 29.08 36.07
C LEU A 7 -17.20 28.80 35.46
N LEU A 8 -16.16 29.37 36.06
CA LEU A 8 -14.78 29.18 35.63
C LEU A 8 -14.33 27.73 35.85
N GLN A 9 -14.72 27.09 36.95
CA GLN A 9 -14.45 25.67 37.20
C GLN A 9 -15.20 24.76 36.22
N LEU A 10 -16.43 25.09 35.84
CA LEU A 10 -17.20 24.30 34.87
C LEU A 10 -16.59 24.38 33.45
N VAL A 11 -16.08 25.55 33.06
CA VAL A 11 -15.40 25.72 31.77
C VAL A 11 -14.07 24.98 31.72
N MET A 12 -13.32 24.93 32.83
CA MET A 12 -12.08 24.16 32.90
C MET A 12 -12.30 22.64 32.82
N LEU A 13 -13.42 22.13 33.33
CA LEU A 13 -13.76 20.69 33.23
C LEU A 13 -14.10 20.25 31.82
N VAL A 14 -14.63 21.14 30.99
CA VAL A 14 -14.99 20.82 29.59
C VAL A 14 -13.78 20.79 28.67
N VAL A 15 -12.70 21.52 29.00
CA VAL A 15 -11.48 21.60 28.18
C VAL A 15 -10.63 20.31 28.30
N PHE A 16 -10.77 19.54 29.38
CA PHE A 16 -10.04 18.28 29.56
C PHE A 16 -10.75 17.05 28.98
N ALA A 17 -12.00 17.17 28.53
CA ALA A 17 -12.75 16.08 27.91
C ALA A 17 -12.50 15.92 26.39
N SER A 18 -11.66 16.79 25.78
CA SER A 18 -11.26 16.70 24.37
C SER A 18 -9.91 16.00 24.19
N CYS A 19 -9.60 14.99 24.99
CA CYS A 19 -8.66 13.98 24.58
C CYS A 19 -9.40 13.07 23.61
N SER A 20 -9.24 13.31 22.31
CA SER A 20 -9.46 12.26 21.33
C SER A 20 -8.53 11.09 21.73
N SER A 21 -9.09 10.07 22.36
CA SER A 21 -8.44 8.78 22.43
C SER A 21 -8.32 8.32 20.98
N GLU A 22 -7.19 8.61 20.34
CA GLU A 22 -6.75 7.78 19.24
C GLU A 22 -6.60 6.40 19.86
N ASP A 23 -7.54 5.50 19.54
CA ASP A 23 -7.35 4.10 19.87
C ASP A 23 -6.01 3.72 19.23
N PRO A 24 -5.00 3.36 20.02
CA PRO A 24 -3.75 2.90 19.43
C PRO A 24 -4.09 1.73 18.52
N ASP A 25 -3.48 1.70 17.33
CA ASP A 25 -3.53 0.49 16.49
C ASP A 25 -3.34 -0.71 17.41
N PRO A 26 -4.17 -1.76 17.34
CA PRO A 26 -4.02 -2.91 18.21
C PRO A 26 -2.59 -3.40 18.10
N ILE A 27 -1.82 -3.13 19.15
CA ILE A 27 -0.45 -3.61 19.27
C ILE A 27 -0.58 -5.13 19.14
N PRO A 28 0.12 -5.79 18.19
CA PRO A 28 0.13 -7.23 18.11
C PRO A 28 0.49 -7.74 19.50
N GLN A 29 -0.41 -8.49 20.11
CA GLN A 29 -0.14 -9.05 21.44
C GLN A 29 1.17 -9.85 21.36
N PRO A 30 2.09 -9.70 22.34
CA PRO A 30 3.30 -10.50 22.37
C PRO A 30 2.91 -11.98 22.30
N GLY A 31 3.20 -12.64 21.16
CA GLY A 31 2.85 -14.04 20.91
C GLY A 31 1.99 -14.32 19.69
N THR A 32 1.32 -13.34 19.07
CA THR A 32 0.65 -13.52 17.77
C THR A 32 1.57 -13.12 16.63
N GLU A 33 2.44 -14.05 16.24
CA GLU A 33 3.22 -13.92 15.02
C GLU A 33 2.27 -13.77 13.84
N VAL A 34 2.48 -12.74 13.00
CA VAL A 34 1.67 -12.52 11.80
C VAL A 34 1.76 -13.73 10.90
N GLU A 35 0.61 -14.29 10.53
CA GLU A 35 0.56 -15.53 9.76
C GLU A 35 0.98 -15.32 8.30
N ASN A 36 0.47 -14.27 7.67
CA ASN A 36 0.74 -14.02 6.24
C ASN A 36 0.87 -12.53 5.94
N THR A 37 1.88 -12.20 5.16
CA THR A 37 1.98 -10.89 4.47
C THR A 37 1.60 -11.09 3.01
N ILE A 38 0.53 -10.43 2.59
CA ILE A 38 0.08 -10.36 1.20
C ILE A 38 0.76 -9.17 0.55
N PHE A 39 1.56 -9.41 -0.47
CA PHE A 39 2.20 -8.36 -1.26
C PHE A 39 1.59 -8.27 -2.64
N VAL A 40 0.94 -7.14 -2.94
CA VAL A 40 0.39 -6.82 -4.26
C VAL A 40 1.37 -5.93 -4.99
N TYR A 41 1.92 -6.41 -6.09
CA TYR A 41 2.93 -5.72 -6.88
C TYR A 41 2.37 -5.29 -8.23
N MET A 42 2.15 -3.99 -8.42
CA MET A 42 1.55 -3.38 -9.61
C MET A 42 2.53 -2.37 -10.26
N PRO A 43 3.59 -2.87 -10.95
CA PRO A 43 4.69 -2.03 -11.41
C PRO A 43 4.47 -1.38 -12.77
N TRP A 44 3.35 -1.66 -13.45
CA TRP A 44 3.18 -1.29 -14.85
C TRP A 44 2.54 0.10 -15.02
N SER A 45 3.34 1.09 -15.35
CA SER A 45 2.89 2.46 -15.62
C SER A 45 2.87 2.85 -17.11
N GLY A 46 3.04 1.86 -18.00
CA GLY A 46 3.02 2.06 -19.45
C GLY A 46 4.40 2.05 -20.09
N VAL A 47 4.43 2.39 -21.37
CA VAL A 47 5.65 2.57 -22.18
C VAL A 47 5.61 3.91 -22.88
N THR A 48 6.76 4.56 -23.04
CA THR A 48 6.85 5.80 -23.81
C THR A 48 7.20 5.48 -25.28
N ASN A 49 6.37 5.98 -26.17
CA ASN A 49 6.64 5.91 -27.61
C ASN A 49 6.39 7.30 -28.21
N GLY A 50 7.45 7.93 -28.77
CA GLY A 50 7.37 9.28 -29.31
C GLY A 50 6.92 10.34 -28.30
N GLY A 51 7.32 10.23 -27.01
CA GLY A 51 6.94 11.14 -25.93
C GLY A 51 5.54 10.91 -25.35
N VAL A 52 4.78 9.97 -25.92
CA VAL A 52 3.43 9.65 -25.44
C VAL A 52 3.46 8.36 -24.64
N VAL A 53 2.91 8.38 -23.42
CA VAL A 53 2.73 7.18 -22.59
C VAL A 53 1.56 6.38 -23.14
N ARG A 54 1.80 5.11 -23.46
CA ARG A 54 0.79 4.16 -23.97
C ARG A 54 0.70 2.95 -23.03
N ASN A 55 -0.43 2.26 -23.11
CA ASN A 55 -0.69 1.04 -22.33
C ASN A 55 -0.51 1.25 -20.82
N ASN A 56 -0.88 2.42 -20.33
CA ASN A 56 -0.86 2.73 -18.91
C ASN A 56 -2.01 2.01 -18.22
N LEU A 57 -1.70 1.26 -17.15
CA LEU A 57 -2.67 0.55 -16.32
C LEU A 57 -2.99 1.27 -15.02
N ASN A 58 -2.51 2.49 -14.82
CA ASN A 58 -2.62 3.18 -13.53
C ASN A 58 -4.07 3.30 -13.04
N ASN A 59 -5.01 3.68 -13.91
CA ASN A 59 -6.42 3.78 -13.53
C ASN A 59 -6.99 2.43 -13.08
N PHE A 60 -6.62 1.33 -13.74
CA PHE A 60 -7.04 -0.01 -13.36
C PHE A 60 -6.40 -0.45 -12.05
N PHE A 61 -5.13 -0.11 -11.83
CA PHE A 61 -4.45 -0.44 -10.57
C PHE A 61 -5.02 0.33 -9.39
N ASN A 62 -5.38 1.60 -9.58
CA ASN A 62 -6.06 2.37 -8.54
C ASN A 62 -7.45 1.79 -8.23
N ALA A 63 -8.23 1.45 -9.26
CA ALA A 63 -9.52 0.76 -9.07
C ALA A 63 -9.34 -0.57 -8.31
N ASN A 64 -8.37 -1.41 -8.71
CA ASN A 64 -8.08 -2.66 -8.00
C ASN A 64 -7.66 -2.42 -6.55
N LEU A 65 -6.87 -1.37 -6.27
CA LEU A 65 -6.51 -1.01 -4.91
C LEU A 65 -7.73 -0.61 -4.08
N ASP A 66 -8.66 0.14 -4.68
CA ASP A 66 -9.89 0.53 -4.01
C ASP A 66 -10.81 -0.67 -3.77
N ASP A 67 -10.94 -1.60 -4.72
CA ASP A 67 -11.67 -2.86 -4.55
C ASP A 67 -11.08 -3.72 -3.43
N ILE A 68 -9.74 -3.82 -3.36
CA ILE A 68 -9.05 -4.53 -2.28
C ILE A 68 -9.37 -3.89 -0.93
N LYS A 69 -9.29 -2.56 -0.82
CA LYS A 69 -9.61 -1.85 0.42
C LYS A 69 -11.07 -2.07 0.82
N GLN A 70 -11.99 -1.98 -0.14
CA GLN A 70 -13.40 -2.24 0.11
C GLN A 70 -13.64 -3.66 0.62
N ALA A 71 -12.99 -4.66 0.03
CA ALA A 71 -13.09 -6.04 0.50
C ALA A 71 -12.58 -6.21 1.93
N VAL A 72 -11.46 -5.58 2.29
CA VAL A 72 -10.93 -5.58 3.66
C VAL A 72 -11.90 -4.89 4.63
N GLU A 73 -12.50 -3.78 4.23
CA GLU A 73 -13.49 -3.06 5.03
C GLU A 73 -14.76 -3.89 5.28
N GLN A 74 -15.26 -4.57 4.24
CA GLN A 74 -16.42 -5.47 4.34
C GLN A 74 -16.16 -6.67 5.25
N GLN A 75 -14.94 -7.18 5.28
CA GLN A 75 -14.54 -8.29 6.17
C GLN A 75 -14.27 -7.83 7.61
N GLY A 76 -14.26 -6.53 7.89
CA GLY A 76 -13.92 -5.99 9.20
C GLY A 76 -12.43 -6.02 9.51
N GLY A 77 -11.55 -6.00 8.48
CA GLY A 77 -10.11 -5.93 8.61
C GLY A 77 -9.35 -7.13 8.04
N LEU A 78 -8.07 -7.20 8.33
CA LEU A 78 -7.15 -8.22 7.81
C LEU A 78 -6.95 -9.42 8.76
N GLY A 79 -7.50 -9.35 9.98
CA GLY A 79 -7.23 -10.37 11.02
C GLY A 79 -5.73 -10.47 11.31
N ASN A 80 -5.20 -11.70 11.33
CA ASN A 80 -3.76 -11.97 11.56
C ASN A 80 -2.92 -11.92 10.27
N LYS A 81 -3.23 -10.97 9.37
CA LYS A 81 -2.51 -10.78 8.09
C LYS A 81 -2.11 -9.33 7.91
N GLN A 82 -1.13 -9.11 7.05
CA GLN A 82 -0.70 -7.77 6.63
C GLN A 82 -0.86 -7.64 5.11
N LEU A 83 -1.14 -6.44 4.65
CA LEU A 83 -1.27 -6.13 3.23
C LEU A 83 -0.31 -5.01 2.86
N ILE A 84 0.60 -5.32 1.96
CA ILE A 84 1.55 -4.38 1.36
C ILE A 84 1.21 -4.25 -0.11
N VAL A 85 1.20 -3.03 -0.62
CA VAL A 85 0.92 -2.74 -2.02
C VAL A 85 2.02 -1.87 -2.59
N PHE A 86 2.63 -2.31 -3.69
CA PHE A 86 3.43 -1.44 -4.54
C PHE A 86 2.59 -1.06 -5.76
N ILE A 87 2.47 0.24 -6.02
CA ILE A 87 1.80 0.75 -7.21
C ILE A 87 2.71 1.77 -7.93
N SER A 88 2.86 1.59 -9.23
CA SER A 88 3.53 2.57 -10.08
C SER A 88 2.52 3.62 -10.53
N ASP A 89 2.73 4.87 -10.10
CA ASP A 89 1.87 6.01 -10.43
C ASP A 89 2.18 6.56 -11.83
N SER A 90 3.46 6.54 -12.18
CA SER A 90 3.94 6.96 -13.50
C SER A 90 5.21 6.20 -13.88
N LEU A 91 5.76 6.45 -15.07
CA LEU A 91 7.04 5.88 -15.50
C LEU A 91 8.21 6.24 -14.58
N SER A 92 8.07 7.30 -13.79
CA SER A 92 9.13 7.83 -12.93
C SER A 92 8.81 7.76 -11.44
N LYS A 93 7.62 7.30 -11.06
CA LYS A 93 7.18 7.36 -9.66
C LYS A 93 6.38 6.14 -9.25
N GLY A 94 6.69 5.62 -8.09
CA GLY A 94 5.94 4.51 -7.47
C GLY A 94 5.89 4.66 -5.96
N TYR A 95 4.91 4.00 -5.35
CA TYR A 95 4.66 4.03 -3.92
C TYR A 95 4.60 2.62 -3.36
N LEU A 96 5.15 2.46 -2.16
CA LEU A 96 4.96 1.28 -1.35
C LEU A 96 4.07 1.66 -0.16
N TYR A 97 2.92 1.04 -0.07
CA TYR A 97 1.95 1.27 1.00
C TYR A 97 1.81 0.04 1.89
N LYS A 98 1.63 0.26 3.18
CA LYS A 98 0.99 -0.69 4.08
C LYS A 98 -0.47 -0.30 4.22
N ILE A 99 -1.38 -1.21 3.91
CA ILE A 99 -2.81 -0.95 4.07
C ILE A 99 -3.18 -1.26 5.52
N LYS A 100 -3.57 -0.24 6.24
CA LYS A 100 -4.03 -0.33 7.63
C LYS A 100 -5.55 -0.22 7.68
N TYR A 101 -6.18 -1.04 8.50
CA TYR A 101 -7.61 -0.96 8.78
C TYR A 101 -7.82 -0.30 10.14
N LYS A 102 -8.43 0.88 10.14
CA LYS A 102 -8.72 1.66 11.34
C LYS A 102 -10.08 2.35 11.20
N ASN A 103 -10.87 2.37 12.28
CA ASN A 103 -12.18 3.03 12.31
C ASN A 103 -13.10 2.59 11.17
N ARG A 104 -13.11 1.28 10.85
CA ARG A 104 -13.88 0.66 9.76
C ARG A 104 -13.50 1.12 8.35
N ARG A 105 -12.32 1.71 8.18
CA ARG A 105 -11.79 2.17 6.89
C ARG A 105 -10.36 1.73 6.68
N CYS A 106 -10.01 1.53 5.43
CA CYS A 106 -8.63 1.29 5.02
C CYS A 106 -7.92 2.59 4.72
N ILE A 107 -6.71 2.75 5.23
CA ILE A 107 -5.82 3.87 4.96
C ILE A 107 -4.52 3.39 4.34
N ASN A 108 -3.96 4.19 3.45
CA ASN A 108 -2.65 3.94 2.86
C ASN A 108 -1.59 4.55 3.76
N ASP A 109 -0.84 3.71 4.46
CA ASP A 109 0.36 4.13 5.19
C ASP A 109 1.56 4.04 4.26
N THR A 110 2.16 5.18 3.92
CA THR A 110 3.24 5.26 2.94
C THR A 110 4.56 4.82 3.57
N LEU A 111 5.04 3.64 3.19
CA LEU A 111 6.34 3.10 3.64
C LEU A 111 7.51 3.67 2.84
N ALA A 112 7.30 3.90 1.53
CA ALA A 112 8.33 4.45 0.67
C ALA A 112 7.75 5.10 -0.59
N VAL A 113 8.47 6.11 -1.10
CA VAL A 113 8.24 6.73 -2.39
C VAL A 113 9.49 6.52 -3.23
N TYR A 114 9.31 6.03 -4.45
CA TYR A 114 10.38 5.76 -5.39
C TYR A 114 10.28 6.71 -6.57
N ASN A 115 11.35 7.45 -6.82
CA ASN A 115 11.46 8.37 -7.95
C ASN A 115 12.54 7.85 -8.90
N ASN A 116 12.15 7.57 -10.12
CA ASN A 116 13.03 6.97 -11.14
C ASN A 116 14.07 7.97 -11.71
N THR A 117 13.83 9.27 -11.56
CA THR A 117 14.64 10.32 -12.16
C THR A 117 16.07 10.40 -11.63
N LEU A 118 16.33 9.86 -10.44
CA LEU A 118 17.63 10.00 -9.77
C LEU A 118 18.49 8.74 -9.74
N SER A 119 17.94 7.57 -10.04
CA SER A 119 18.63 6.31 -9.76
C SER A 119 18.67 5.31 -10.91
N GLY A 120 18.09 5.63 -12.06
CA GLY A 120 18.01 4.67 -13.17
C GLY A 120 17.26 3.38 -12.79
N LEU A 121 16.42 3.42 -11.74
CA LEU A 121 15.64 2.30 -11.26
C LEU A 121 14.68 1.86 -12.34
N ARG A 122 15.05 0.79 -13.02
CA ARG A 122 14.14 0.09 -13.93
C ARG A 122 13.27 -0.82 -13.07
N LEU A 123 12.01 -0.47 -12.91
CA LEU A 123 11.00 -1.21 -12.11
C LEU A 123 10.79 -2.66 -12.55
N ASN A 124 11.39 -3.07 -13.65
CA ASN A 124 11.30 -4.40 -14.25
C ASN A 124 12.60 -5.21 -14.18
N THR A 125 13.58 -4.78 -13.41
CA THR A 125 14.84 -5.53 -13.26
C THR A 125 14.78 -6.50 -12.08
N THR A 126 15.53 -7.59 -12.17
CA THR A 126 15.67 -8.57 -11.08
C THR A 126 16.18 -7.91 -9.80
N GLY A 127 17.13 -6.99 -9.91
CA GLY A 127 17.65 -6.25 -8.76
C GLY A 127 16.59 -5.40 -8.07
N TRP A 128 15.71 -4.77 -8.83
CA TRP A 128 14.60 -3.99 -8.30
C TRP A 128 13.60 -4.88 -7.52
N ILE A 129 13.12 -5.96 -8.16
CA ILE A 129 12.19 -6.89 -7.50
C ILE A 129 12.80 -7.45 -6.21
N THR A 130 14.07 -7.84 -6.26
CA THR A 130 14.77 -8.34 -5.08
C THR A 130 14.82 -7.29 -3.97
N SER A 131 15.12 -6.03 -4.29
CA SER A 131 15.20 -4.96 -3.30
C SER A 131 13.84 -4.67 -2.67
N ILE A 132 12.77 -4.63 -3.45
CA ILE A 132 11.44 -4.36 -2.92
C ILE A 132 10.90 -5.53 -2.08
N LEU A 133 11.18 -6.77 -2.46
CA LEU A 133 10.81 -7.94 -1.65
C LEU A 133 11.56 -7.97 -0.31
N LYS A 134 12.85 -7.60 -0.30
CA LYS A 134 13.59 -7.43 0.96
C LYS A 134 12.95 -6.37 1.85
N ARG A 135 12.56 -5.22 1.26
CA ARG A 135 11.89 -4.16 1.99
C ARG A 135 10.53 -4.62 2.56
N VAL A 136 9.73 -5.33 1.77
CA VAL A 136 8.46 -5.91 2.24
C VAL A 136 8.68 -6.83 3.45
N LYS A 137 9.68 -7.69 3.40
CA LYS A 137 10.02 -8.58 4.53
C LYS A 137 10.45 -7.80 5.78
N GLN A 138 11.11 -6.67 5.63
CA GLN A 138 11.52 -5.81 6.75
C GLN A 138 10.33 -5.07 7.36
N GLU A 139 9.44 -4.52 6.53
CA GLU A 139 8.31 -3.68 6.99
C GLU A 139 7.10 -4.51 7.47
N ALA A 140 7.00 -5.75 7.00
CA ALA A 140 5.88 -6.62 7.29
C ALA A 140 6.34 -8.08 7.47
N PRO A 141 7.11 -8.38 8.54
CA PRO A 141 7.54 -9.74 8.83
C PRO A 141 6.33 -10.63 9.12
N ALA A 142 6.35 -11.87 8.59
CA ALA A 142 5.31 -12.87 8.78
C ALA A 142 5.87 -14.28 8.57
N LYS A 143 5.11 -15.31 8.98
CA LYS A 143 5.45 -16.72 8.72
C LYS A 143 5.46 -17.05 7.23
N ASN A 144 4.43 -16.54 6.52
CA ASN A 144 4.22 -16.81 5.11
C ASN A 144 4.12 -15.51 4.32
N TYR A 145 4.43 -15.59 3.03
CA TYR A 145 4.32 -14.48 2.10
C TYR A 145 3.57 -14.91 0.86
N SER A 146 2.57 -14.13 0.46
CA SER A 146 1.83 -14.29 -0.79
C SER A 146 2.15 -13.13 -1.71
N LEU A 147 2.50 -13.41 -2.97
CA LEU A 147 2.76 -12.39 -3.98
C LEU A 147 1.66 -12.41 -5.05
N ILE A 148 1.04 -11.26 -5.28
CA ILE A 148 0.10 -11.02 -6.36
C ILE A 148 0.74 -10.01 -7.31
N VAL A 149 0.86 -10.35 -8.60
CA VAL A 149 1.47 -9.48 -9.60
C VAL A 149 0.40 -8.96 -10.54
N GLY A 150 0.20 -7.64 -10.54
CA GLY A 150 -0.62 -6.93 -11.53
C GLY A 150 0.25 -6.40 -12.66
N CYS A 151 0.03 -6.86 -13.86
CA CYS A 151 0.74 -6.40 -15.04
C CYS A 151 -0.13 -6.50 -16.28
N HIS A 152 0.36 -5.98 -17.41
CA HIS A 152 -0.28 -6.15 -18.69
C HIS A 152 -0.13 -7.63 -19.13
N GLY A 153 -1.22 -8.38 -19.09
CA GLY A 153 -1.26 -9.74 -19.61
C GLY A 153 -1.31 -9.73 -21.13
N MET A 154 -0.31 -10.32 -21.76
CA MET A 154 -0.32 -10.51 -23.22
C MET A 154 -1.11 -11.77 -23.66
N GLY A 155 -1.79 -12.41 -22.71
CA GLY A 155 -2.44 -13.70 -22.94
C GLY A 155 -1.42 -14.84 -23.13
N TRP A 156 -1.92 -16.00 -23.47
CA TRP A 156 -1.09 -17.18 -23.76
C TRP A 156 -0.57 -17.05 -25.19
N ILE A 157 0.67 -16.59 -25.37
CA ILE A 157 1.29 -16.46 -26.69
C ILE A 157 2.01 -17.77 -27.02
N PRO A 158 1.68 -18.45 -28.14
CA PRO A 158 2.45 -19.60 -28.62
C PRO A 158 3.92 -19.22 -28.82
N GLY A 159 4.86 -20.06 -28.38
CA GLY A 159 6.29 -19.76 -28.32
C GLY A 159 6.96 -19.27 -29.62
N LYS A 160 6.36 -19.49 -30.78
CA LYS A 160 6.85 -18.96 -32.07
C LYS A 160 6.66 -17.45 -32.26
N GLN A 161 5.84 -16.78 -31.44
CA GLN A 161 5.64 -15.33 -31.50
C GLN A 161 6.51 -14.55 -30.49
N SER A 162 7.09 -15.23 -29.53
CA SER A 162 7.96 -14.64 -28.51
C SER A 162 9.28 -14.08 -29.08
N THR A 163 9.75 -14.57 -30.21
CA THR A 163 10.99 -14.12 -30.87
C THR A 163 10.88 -12.75 -31.55
N ARG A 164 9.67 -12.18 -31.70
CA ARG A 164 9.47 -10.82 -32.27
C ARG A 164 9.58 -9.68 -31.26
N LEU A 165 9.69 -9.98 -29.96
CA LEU A 165 9.78 -8.96 -28.91
C LEU A 165 11.22 -8.60 -28.51
N THR A 166 12.23 -9.17 -29.20
CA THR A 166 13.65 -8.91 -28.94
C THR A 166 14.35 -8.09 -30.04
N ARG A 167 13.64 -7.24 -30.75
CA ARG A 167 14.23 -6.26 -31.68
C ARG A 167 13.78 -4.85 -31.36
#